data_c99cdb5895081c46db704c4fd18877c3
#
_entry.id   c99cdb5895081c46db704c4fd18877c3
#
_cell.length_a   1.000
_cell.length_b   1.000
_cell.length_c   1.000
_cell.angle_alpha   90.00
_cell.angle_beta   90.00
_cell.angle_gamma   90.00
#
_symmetry.space_group_name_H-M   'P 1'
#
loop_
_entity.id
_entity.type
_entity.pdbx_description
1 polymer ?
#
loop_
_entity_poly.entity_id
_entity_poly.type
_entity_poly.pdbx_seq_one_letter_code
_entity_poly.pdbx_strand_id
1 'polypeptide(L)'
;MNIVTIVGSIRKESYNMQLAKTMQKRYKEKMNIEIADIRSLPHYDQDEENNPPKAVKEFKESIANADGVIIITPEYNWSIPGVLKNAIDWASRVEKVFIGKPVMAAGVSIGMAGTLRAQLHLREILTGLQAKLLPPSGNEVLINFASQKFDEQSGQLVDDMTLGFLDGVVDKFVDHIKASN
;
A
#
# COMPACT_ATOMS: atom_id res chain seq x y z
N MET A 1 9.91 -6.18 12.84
CA MET A 1 9.01 -6.54 11.73
C MET A 1 9.29 -5.58 10.59
N ASN A 2 9.59 -6.09 9.39
CA ASN A 2 9.89 -5.29 8.21
C ASN A 2 8.67 -5.23 7.29
N ILE A 3 8.25 -4.03 6.96
CA ILE A 3 7.06 -3.77 6.13
C ILE A 3 7.47 -2.99 4.90
N VAL A 4 7.02 -3.41 3.74
CA VAL A 4 7.12 -2.61 2.51
C VAL A 4 5.79 -1.91 2.27
N THR A 5 5.84 -0.60 2.06
CA THR A 5 4.68 0.20 1.69
C THR A 5 4.74 0.60 0.23
N ILE A 6 3.72 0.22 -0.53
CA ILE A 6 3.56 0.58 -1.95
C ILE A 6 2.53 1.70 -2.03
N VAL A 7 2.95 2.87 -2.50
CA VAL A 7 2.06 4.03 -2.66
C VAL A 7 1.66 4.20 -4.12
N GLY A 8 0.38 4.01 -4.41
CA GLY A 8 -0.19 4.08 -5.77
C GLY A 8 -0.25 5.48 -6.39
N SER A 9 0.56 6.42 -5.92
CA SER A 9 0.59 7.79 -6.43
C SER A 9 2.01 8.31 -6.55
N ILE A 10 2.36 8.76 -7.73
CA ILE A 10 3.66 9.42 -8.01
C ILE A 10 3.55 10.96 -8.01
N ARG A 11 2.40 11.52 -7.62
CA ARG A 11 2.20 12.97 -7.51
C ARG A 11 3.08 13.54 -6.39
N LYS A 12 3.71 14.69 -6.61
CA LYS A 12 4.61 15.36 -5.64
C LYS A 12 3.91 15.62 -4.31
N GLU A 13 2.71 16.23 -4.34
CA GLU A 13 1.89 16.55 -3.16
C GLU A 13 0.81 15.47 -2.92
N SER A 14 1.20 14.21 -2.83
CA SER A 14 0.27 13.09 -2.66
C SER A 14 -0.11 12.89 -1.20
N TYR A 15 -1.38 13.02 -0.86
CA TYR A 15 -1.89 12.65 0.47
C TYR A 15 -1.65 11.16 0.81
N ASN A 16 -1.65 10.29 -0.19
CA ASN A 16 -1.32 8.87 0.01
C ASN A 16 0.16 8.69 0.41
N MET A 17 1.07 9.47 -0.16
CA MET A 17 2.47 9.51 0.28
C MET A 17 2.63 10.13 1.67
N GLN A 18 1.85 11.18 1.98
CA GLN A 18 1.81 11.79 3.31
C GLN A 18 1.32 10.80 4.37
N LEU A 19 0.30 9.99 4.06
CA LEU A 19 -0.14 8.89 4.94
C LEU A 19 0.98 7.86 5.16
N ALA A 20 1.66 7.42 4.11
CA ALA A 20 2.79 6.48 4.24
C ALA A 20 3.88 7.01 5.17
N LYS A 21 4.26 8.29 5.01
CA LYS A 21 5.25 8.96 5.89
C LYS A 21 4.75 9.12 7.32
N THR A 22 3.46 9.42 7.50
CA THR A 22 2.84 9.47 8.84
C THR A 22 2.94 8.11 9.52
N MET A 23 2.58 7.04 8.80
CA MET A 23 2.68 5.67 9.33
C MET A 23 4.12 5.27 9.65
N GLN A 24 5.07 5.58 8.76
CA GLN A 24 6.50 5.31 8.97
C GLN A 24 7.03 5.96 10.26
N LYS A 25 6.66 7.21 10.51
CA LYS A 25 7.05 7.95 11.73
C LYS A 25 6.33 7.45 12.98
N ARG A 26 5.01 7.24 12.88
CA ARG A 26 4.14 6.89 14.01
C ARG A 26 4.42 5.48 14.54
N TYR A 27 4.67 4.53 13.65
CA TYR A 27 4.79 3.11 14.02
C TYR A 27 6.22 2.59 14.06
N LYS A 28 7.23 3.47 14.06
CA LYS A 28 8.65 3.11 14.04
C LYS A 28 9.11 2.15 15.16
N GLU A 29 8.42 2.16 16.30
CA GLU A 29 8.70 1.25 17.42
C GLU A 29 8.06 -0.15 17.23
N LYS A 30 7.04 -0.25 16.39
CA LYS A 30 6.32 -1.52 16.09
C LYS A 30 6.85 -2.21 14.84
N MET A 31 7.20 -1.42 13.82
CA MET A 31 7.60 -1.93 12.51
C MET A 31 8.57 -0.97 11.80
N ASN A 32 9.51 -1.54 11.07
CA ASN A 32 10.37 -0.82 10.14
C ASN A 32 9.64 -0.74 8.79
N ILE A 33 9.18 0.45 8.42
CA ILE A 33 8.42 0.68 7.18
C ILE A 33 9.37 1.25 6.12
N GLU A 34 9.55 0.52 5.04
CA GLU A 34 10.20 0.99 3.81
C GLU A 34 9.13 1.40 2.79
N ILE A 35 9.29 2.57 2.16
CA ILE A 35 8.41 3.02 1.07
C ILE A 35 9.06 2.68 -0.26
N ALA A 36 8.46 1.75 -1.01
CA ALA A 36 8.99 1.30 -2.29
C ALA A 36 8.88 2.40 -3.37
N ASP A 37 9.93 2.55 -4.17
CA ASP A 37 9.89 3.42 -5.35
C ASP A 37 9.27 2.69 -6.55
N ILE A 38 8.02 3.02 -6.87
CA ILE A 38 7.35 2.50 -8.07
C ILE A 38 7.45 3.44 -9.26
N ARG A 39 8.00 4.64 -9.09
CA ARG A 39 8.19 5.61 -10.19
C ARG A 39 9.25 5.16 -11.19
N SER A 40 10.28 4.49 -10.70
CA SER A 40 11.40 4.00 -11.50
C SER A 40 11.10 2.73 -12.29
N LEU A 41 9.96 2.08 -12.02
CA LEU A 41 9.57 0.86 -12.72
C LEU A 41 9.16 1.17 -14.16
N PRO A 42 9.75 0.52 -15.17
CA PRO A 42 9.26 0.63 -16.54
C PRO A 42 7.86 0.06 -16.68
N HIS A 43 7.20 0.32 -17.80
CA HIS A 43 5.96 -0.40 -18.11
C HIS A 43 6.25 -1.90 -18.21
N TYR A 44 5.34 -2.70 -17.64
CA TYR A 44 5.46 -4.15 -17.70
C TYR A 44 5.48 -4.60 -19.17
N ASP A 45 6.49 -5.40 -19.48
CA ASP A 45 6.66 -6.07 -20.76
C ASP A 45 6.93 -7.55 -20.50
N GLN A 46 6.11 -8.40 -21.12
CA GLN A 46 6.22 -9.85 -20.94
C GLN A 46 7.52 -10.41 -21.52
N ASP A 47 8.08 -9.78 -22.54
CA ASP A 47 9.33 -10.22 -23.14
C ASP A 47 10.52 -10.06 -22.19
N GLU A 48 10.41 -9.15 -21.21
CA GLU A 48 11.45 -8.86 -20.22
C GLU A 48 11.25 -9.61 -18.88
N GLU A 49 10.13 -10.34 -18.67
CA GLU A 49 9.77 -10.88 -17.36
C GLU A 49 10.78 -11.88 -16.77
N ASN A 50 11.52 -12.62 -17.63
CA ASN A 50 12.54 -13.59 -17.22
C ASN A 50 13.90 -12.96 -16.90
N ASN A 51 14.15 -11.72 -17.33
CA ASN A 51 15.34 -10.95 -16.98
C ASN A 51 14.99 -9.47 -16.81
N PRO A 52 14.16 -9.13 -15.82
CA PRO A 52 13.65 -7.79 -15.66
C PRO A 52 14.77 -6.79 -15.29
N PRO A 53 14.58 -5.50 -15.57
CA PRO A 53 15.47 -4.43 -15.15
C PRO A 53 15.79 -4.44 -13.66
N LYS A 54 16.94 -3.88 -13.29
CA LYS A 54 17.42 -3.84 -11.91
C LYS A 54 16.37 -3.29 -10.92
N ALA A 55 15.70 -2.19 -11.28
CA ALA A 55 14.67 -1.59 -10.42
C ALA A 55 13.51 -2.55 -10.11
N VAL A 56 13.14 -3.39 -11.08
CA VAL A 56 12.10 -4.41 -10.89
C VAL A 56 12.59 -5.52 -9.96
N LYS A 57 13.84 -5.98 -10.12
CA LYS A 57 14.44 -6.99 -9.24
C LYS A 57 14.49 -6.50 -7.80
N GLU A 58 14.99 -5.29 -7.56
CA GLU A 58 15.06 -4.67 -6.23
C GLU A 58 13.66 -4.50 -5.61
N PHE A 59 12.68 -4.06 -6.39
CA PHE A 59 11.28 -3.94 -5.95
C PHE A 59 10.69 -5.29 -5.54
N LYS A 60 10.89 -6.34 -6.34
CA LYS A 60 10.41 -7.70 -6.00
C LYS A 60 11.11 -8.27 -4.78
N GLU A 61 12.43 -8.08 -4.66
CA GLU A 61 13.21 -8.50 -3.50
C GLU A 61 12.75 -7.81 -2.21
N SER A 62 12.44 -6.51 -2.26
CA SER A 62 11.92 -5.79 -1.09
C SER A 62 10.61 -6.41 -0.59
N ILE A 63 9.68 -6.74 -1.50
CA ILE A 63 8.41 -7.40 -1.15
C ILE A 63 8.66 -8.82 -0.62
N ALA A 64 9.51 -9.59 -1.29
CA ALA A 64 9.80 -10.97 -0.90
C ALA A 64 10.37 -11.06 0.53
N ASN A 65 11.27 -10.15 0.89
CA ASN A 65 11.95 -10.10 2.19
C ASN A 65 11.11 -9.44 3.31
N ALA A 66 10.00 -8.78 2.98
CA ALA A 66 9.14 -8.15 3.98
C ALA A 66 8.25 -9.16 4.71
N ASP A 67 7.98 -8.92 5.98
CA ASP A 67 7.01 -9.68 6.78
C ASP A 67 5.57 -9.41 6.34
N GLY A 68 5.31 -8.23 5.77
CA GLY A 68 4.01 -7.82 5.25
C GLY A 68 4.10 -6.61 4.32
N VAL A 69 3.02 -6.34 3.60
CA VAL A 69 2.93 -5.22 2.66
C VAL A 69 1.74 -4.33 3.00
N ILE A 70 1.95 -3.01 3.00
CA ILE A 70 0.89 -2.01 3.07
C ILE A 70 0.74 -1.38 1.68
N ILE A 71 -0.45 -1.40 1.10
CA ILE A 71 -0.72 -0.73 -0.18
C ILE A 71 -1.63 0.45 0.07
N ILE A 72 -1.15 1.66 -0.23
CA ILE A 72 -1.88 2.90 -0.07
C ILE A 72 -2.20 3.47 -1.45
N THR A 73 -3.50 3.53 -1.79
CA THR A 73 -3.93 3.89 -3.14
C THR A 73 -4.88 5.08 -3.18
N PRO A 74 -4.69 6.05 -4.08
CA PRO A 74 -5.77 6.94 -4.49
C PRO A 74 -6.77 6.19 -5.38
N GLU A 75 -7.88 6.83 -5.69
CA GLU A 75 -8.87 6.33 -6.65
C GLU A 75 -8.84 7.18 -7.93
N TYR A 76 -8.48 6.56 -9.07
CA TYR A 76 -8.53 7.19 -10.39
C TYR A 76 -9.52 6.44 -11.28
N ASN A 77 -10.51 7.15 -11.80
CA ASN A 77 -11.53 6.54 -12.67
C ASN A 77 -12.15 5.26 -12.08
N TRP A 78 -12.54 5.33 -10.80
CA TRP A 78 -13.16 4.22 -10.06
C TRP A 78 -12.29 2.99 -9.81
N SER A 79 -10.99 3.10 -10.03
CA SER A 79 -10.05 1.98 -9.90
C SER A 79 -8.72 2.42 -9.29
N ILE A 80 -7.77 1.49 -9.20
CA ILE A 80 -6.39 1.77 -8.83
C ILE A 80 -5.69 2.52 -9.97
N PRO A 81 -4.69 3.37 -9.66
CA PRO A 81 -3.89 4.04 -10.69
C PRO A 81 -3.08 3.07 -11.54
N GLY A 82 -2.84 3.44 -12.81
CA GLY A 82 -2.02 2.65 -13.73
C GLY A 82 -0.63 2.33 -13.20
N VAL A 83 0.01 3.27 -12.50
CA VAL A 83 1.34 3.06 -11.89
C VAL A 83 1.32 1.97 -10.82
N LEU A 84 0.25 1.87 -10.04
CA LEU A 84 0.09 0.80 -9.05
C LEU A 84 -0.19 -0.54 -9.73
N LYS A 85 -1.07 -0.54 -10.73
CA LYS A 85 -1.35 -1.76 -11.50
C LYS A 85 -0.08 -2.29 -12.16
N ASN A 86 0.73 -1.42 -12.76
CA ASN A 86 2.02 -1.76 -13.35
C ASN A 86 2.99 -2.40 -12.34
N ALA A 87 3.10 -1.82 -11.14
CA ALA A 87 3.94 -2.38 -10.08
C ALA A 87 3.45 -3.79 -9.66
N ILE A 88 2.13 -3.99 -9.54
CA ILE A 88 1.54 -5.30 -9.23
C ILE A 88 1.78 -6.30 -10.36
N ASP A 89 1.70 -5.87 -11.63
CA ASP A 89 1.96 -6.74 -12.78
C ASP A 89 3.41 -7.27 -12.74
N TRP A 90 4.40 -6.43 -12.50
CA TRP A 90 5.77 -6.86 -12.29
C TRP A 90 5.93 -7.84 -11.11
N ALA A 91 5.33 -7.52 -9.96
CA ALA A 91 5.44 -8.31 -8.73
C ALA A 91 4.75 -9.69 -8.81
N SER A 92 3.87 -9.89 -9.78
CA SER A 92 3.08 -11.11 -9.95
C SER A 92 3.66 -12.10 -10.96
N ARG A 93 4.74 -11.76 -11.65
CA ARG A 93 5.33 -12.57 -12.71
C ARG A 93 6.59 -13.29 -12.26
N VAL A 94 6.82 -14.50 -12.79
CA VAL A 94 7.95 -15.40 -12.50
C VAL A 94 8.03 -15.70 -11.00
N GLU A 95 8.75 -14.91 -10.20
CA GLU A 95 8.67 -14.96 -8.74
C GLU A 95 7.40 -14.21 -8.28
N LYS A 96 6.39 -14.95 -7.87
CA LYS A 96 5.07 -14.45 -7.48
C LYS A 96 5.10 -13.99 -6.02
N VAL A 97 5.70 -12.83 -5.75
CA VAL A 97 6.04 -12.37 -4.39
C VAL A 97 4.85 -12.05 -3.48
N PHE A 98 3.63 -12.01 -4.03
CA PHE A 98 2.40 -11.85 -3.25
C PHE A 98 1.80 -13.14 -2.71
N ILE A 99 2.19 -14.32 -3.20
CA ILE A 99 1.63 -15.59 -2.71
C ILE A 99 1.90 -15.74 -1.21
N GLY A 100 0.82 -15.85 -0.43
CA GLY A 100 0.89 -15.99 1.02
C GLY A 100 1.34 -14.72 1.78
N LYS A 101 1.64 -13.62 1.08
CA LYS A 101 2.11 -12.37 1.70
C LYS A 101 0.95 -11.67 2.43
N PRO A 102 1.11 -11.35 3.74
CA PRO A 102 0.13 -10.53 4.46
C PRO A 102 0.05 -9.13 3.87
N VAL A 103 -1.17 -8.66 3.54
CA VAL A 103 -1.38 -7.35 2.93
C VAL A 103 -2.48 -6.57 3.61
N MET A 104 -2.20 -5.30 3.93
CA MET A 104 -3.16 -4.30 4.37
C MET A 104 -3.37 -3.27 3.25
N ALA A 105 -4.63 -2.91 2.97
CA ALA A 105 -4.99 -1.84 2.05
C ALA A 105 -5.43 -0.58 2.81
N ALA A 106 -5.04 0.58 2.29
CA ALA A 106 -5.46 1.89 2.78
C ALA A 106 -5.59 2.87 1.62
N GLY A 107 -6.24 4.01 1.84
CA GLY A 107 -6.29 5.05 0.83
C GLY A 107 -6.79 6.38 1.34
N VAL A 108 -6.37 7.44 0.65
CA VAL A 108 -6.69 8.82 0.98
C VAL A 108 -7.25 9.53 -0.25
N SER A 109 -8.36 10.23 -0.07
CA SER A 109 -9.01 11.05 -1.09
C SER A 109 -9.49 12.38 -0.51
N ILE A 110 -9.57 13.41 -1.35
CA ILE A 110 -10.25 14.66 -1.01
C ILE A 110 -11.78 14.50 -1.06
N GLY A 111 -12.28 13.51 -1.77
CA GLY A 111 -13.71 13.21 -1.88
C GLY A 111 -14.24 12.35 -0.73
N MET A 112 -15.57 12.20 -0.70
CA MET A 112 -16.30 11.50 0.37
C MET A 112 -16.05 9.98 0.40
N ALA A 113 -15.82 9.33 -0.74
CA ALA A 113 -15.71 7.87 -0.84
C ALA A 113 -14.40 7.28 -0.29
N GLY A 114 -13.37 8.12 0.00
CA GLY A 114 -12.14 7.65 0.64
C GLY A 114 -11.40 6.53 -0.10
N THR A 115 -11.50 6.47 -1.44
CA THR A 115 -10.91 5.43 -2.30
C THR A 115 -11.56 4.04 -2.22
N LEU A 116 -12.82 3.96 -1.80
CA LEU A 116 -13.52 2.68 -1.60
C LEU A 116 -13.47 1.76 -2.83
N ARG A 117 -13.78 2.29 -4.03
CA ARG A 117 -13.83 1.49 -5.26
C ARG A 117 -12.46 0.98 -5.68
N ALA A 118 -11.43 1.83 -5.55
CA ALA A 118 -10.06 1.43 -5.81
C ALA A 118 -9.62 0.31 -4.87
N GLN A 119 -9.98 0.38 -3.57
CA GLN A 119 -9.64 -0.67 -2.61
C GLN A 119 -10.41 -1.97 -2.87
N LEU A 120 -11.65 -1.93 -3.34
CA LEU A 120 -12.39 -3.12 -3.75
C LEU A 120 -11.70 -3.82 -4.94
N HIS A 121 -11.35 -3.09 -5.98
CA HIS A 121 -10.59 -3.64 -7.12
C HIS A 121 -9.20 -4.15 -6.70
N LEU A 122 -8.50 -3.42 -5.83
CA LEU A 122 -7.21 -3.86 -5.31
C LEU A 122 -7.32 -5.21 -4.58
N ARG A 123 -8.34 -5.37 -3.74
CA ARG A 123 -8.57 -6.62 -3.00
C ARG A 123 -8.89 -7.79 -3.94
N GLU A 124 -9.68 -7.55 -4.98
CA GLU A 124 -9.97 -8.56 -6.00
C GLU A 124 -8.69 -9.02 -6.71
N ILE A 125 -7.85 -8.07 -7.16
CA ILE A 125 -6.56 -8.37 -7.79
C ILE A 125 -5.67 -9.19 -6.85
N LEU A 126 -5.49 -8.74 -5.62
CA LEU A 126 -4.61 -9.38 -4.65
C LEU A 126 -5.11 -10.77 -4.21
N THR A 127 -6.44 -10.97 -4.18
CA THR A 127 -7.04 -12.29 -3.96
C THR A 127 -6.66 -13.23 -5.10
N GLY A 128 -6.74 -12.78 -6.35
CA GLY A 128 -6.28 -13.54 -7.52
C GLY A 128 -4.79 -13.87 -7.48
N LEU A 129 -3.99 -13.04 -6.82
CA LEU A 129 -2.55 -13.27 -6.60
C LEU A 129 -2.25 -14.09 -5.34
N GLN A 130 -3.26 -14.61 -4.65
CA GLN A 130 -3.16 -15.43 -3.45
C GLN A 130 -2.47 -14.73 -2.26
N ALA A 131 -2.59 -13.40 -2.17
CA ALA A 131 -2.14 -12.66 -1.01
C ALA A 131 -3.04 -12.95 0.21
N LYS A 132 -2.47 -12.90 1.41
CA LYS A 132 -3.23 -13.00 2.67
C LYS A 132 -3.70 -11.61 3.07
N LEU A 133 -4.87 -11.20 2.59
CA LEU A 133 -5.43 -9.89 2.88
C LEU A 133 -5.91 -9.78 4.32
N LEU A 134 -5.61 -8.67 4.99
CA LEU A 134 -6.31 -8.29 6.22
C LEU A 134 -7.81 -8.18 5.90
N PRO A 135 -8.68 -8.92 6.61
CA PRO A 135 -10.12 -8.90 6.33
C PRO A 135 -10.69 -7.48 6.34
N PRO A 136 -11.56 -7.09 5.39
CA PRO A 136 -12.03 -5.71 5.29
C PRO A 136 -12.93 -5.29 6.46
N SER A 137 -13.74 -6.19 6.99
CA SER A 137 -14.72 -5.86 8.03
C SER A 137 -14.08 -5.19 9.24
N GLY A 138 -14.33 -3.90 9.42
CA GLY A 138 -13.76 -3.08 10.50
C GLY A 138 -12.28 -2.73 10.34
N ASN A 139 -11.70 -2.93 9.15
CA ASN A 139 -10.29 -2.64 8.86
C ASN A 139 -10.11 -1.84 7.55
N GLU A 140 -11.18 -1.26 7.03
CA GLU A 140 -11.15 -0.46 5.80
C GLU A 140 -10.65 0.95 6.12
N VAL A 141 -9.39 1.24 5.79
CA VAL A 141 -8.79 2.56 5.96
C VAL A 141 -9.17 3.45 4.77
N LEU A 142 -10.32 4.11 4.89
CA LEU A 142 -10.92 4.98 3.88
C LEU A 142 -10.85 6.42 4.34
N ILE A 143 -9.71 7.09 4.14
CA ILE A 143 -9.53 8.49 4.59
C ILE A 143 -10.12 9.42 3.54
N ASN A 144 -11.24 10.04 3.89
CA ASN A 144 -11.92 11.04 3.09
C ASN A 144 -11.57 12.46 3.55
N PHE A 145 -11.94 13.47 2.73
CA PHE A 145 -11.75 14.90 3.05
C PHE A 145 -10.32 15.23 3.50
N ALA A 146 -9.32 14.74 2.77
CA ALA A 146 -7.91 14.80 3.14
C ALA A 146 -7.43 16.20 3.52
N SER A 147 -7.88 17.24 2.81
CA SER A 147 -7.49 18.63 3.11
C SER A 147 -7.88 19.12 4.51
N GLN A 148 -8.82 18.44 5.18
CA GLN A 148 -9.25 18.76 6.55
C GLN A 148 -8.51 17.94 7.62
N LYS A 149 -7.77 16.91 7.21
CA LYS A 149 -7.18 15.91 8.12
C LYS A 149 -5.66 15.91 8.13
N PHE A 150 -5.04 16.51 7.11
CA PHE A 150 -3.59 16.60 7.00
C PHE A 150 -3.14 18.04 7.23
N ASP A 151 -2.10 18.20 8.02
CA ASP A 151 -1.47 19.50 8.24
C ASP A 151 -0.67 19.92 7.00
N GLU A 152 -0.93 21.12 6.49
CA GLU A 152 -0.34 21.61 5.24
C GLU A 152 1.18 21.84 5.34
N GLN A 153 1.71 22.17 6.51
CA GLN A 153 3.13 22.48 6.68
C GLN A 153 3.97 21.22 6.85
N SER A 154 3.51 20.30 7.70
CA SER A 154 4.24 19.05 7.99
C SER A 154 3.89 17.90 7.06
N GLY A 155 2.74 17.97 6.37
CA GLY A 155 2.21 16.88 5.58
C GLY A 155 1.80 15.65 6.41
N GLN A 156 1.61 15.80 7.72
CA GLN A 156 1.23 14.69 8.59
C GLN A 156 -0.29 14.60 8.72
N LEU A 157 -0.82 13.39 8.82
CA LEU A 157 -2.19 13.17 9.29
C LEU A 157 -2.28 13.60 10.75
N VAL A 158 -3.22 14.49 11.07
CA VAL A 158 -3.38 15.09 12.40
C VAL A 158 -4.77 14.90 13.00
N ASP A 159 -5.71 14.34 12.26
CA ASP A 159 -7.07 14.05 12.74
C ASP A 159 -7.04 12.89 13.75
N ASP A 160 -7.29 13.19 15.02
CA ASP A 160 -7.17 12.23 16.12
C ASP A 160 -8.10 11.01 15.96
N MET A 161 -9.32 11.22 15.46
CA MET A 161 -10.26 10.11 15.24
C MET A 161 -9.75 9.15 14.17
N THR A 162 -9.24 9.68 13.07
CA THR A 162 -8.64 8.86 11.99
C THR A 162 -7.37 8.17 12.46
N LEU A 163 -6.52 8.86 13.24
CA LEU A 163 -5.32 8.26 13.84
C LEU A 163 -5.65 7.12 14.80
N GLY A 164 -6.62 7.30 15.69
CA GLY A 164 -7.05 6.25 16.63
C GLY A 164 -7.63 5.03 15.92
N PHE A 165 -8.41 5.22 14.85
CA PHE A 165 -8.88 4.12 14.00
C PHE A 165 -7.71 3.41 13.31
N LEU A 166 -6.78 4.17 12.73
CA LEU A 166 -5.60 3.64 12.05
C LEU A 166 -4.71 2.82 12.99
N ASP A 167 -4.53 3.27 14.25
CA ASP A 167 -3.79 2.53 15.27
C ASP A 167 -4.38 1.14 15.50
N GLY A 168 -5.71 1.07 15.66
CA GLY A 168 -6.41 -0.20 15.84
C GLY A 168 -6.30 -1.14 14.65
N VAL A 169 -6.34 -0.61 13.41
CA VAL A 169 -6.16 -1.42 12.19
C VAL A 169 -4.72 -1.91 12.06
N VAL A 170 -3.74 -1.08 12.38
CA VAL A 170 -2.31 -1.46 12.35
C VAL A 170 -2.02 -2.56 13.39
N ASP A 171 -2.59 -2.49 14.59
CA ASP A 171 -2.43 -3.55 15.59
C ASP A 171 -2.99 -4.89 15.09
N LYS A 172 -4.17 -4.88 14.48
CA LYS A 172 -4.75 -6.08 13.84
C LYS A 172 -3.91 -6.58 12.67
N PHE A 173 -3.27 -5.69 11.91
CA PHE A 173 -2.38 -6.08 10.82
C PHE A 173 -1.11 -6.76 11.36
N VAL A 174 -0.53 -6.25 12.44
CA VAL A 174 0.60 -6.90 13.15
C VAL A 174 0.23 -8.32 13.59
N ASP A 175 -0.96 -8.50 14.16
CA ASP A 175 -1.42 -9.83 14.59
C ASP A 175 -1.73 -10.73 13.38
N HIS A 176 -2.26 -10.19 12.30
CA HIS A 176 -2.47 -10.90 11.05
C HIS A 176 -1.15 -11.42 10.44
N ILE A 177 -0.09 -10.64 10.48
CA ILE A 177 1.25 -11.07 10.04
C ILE A 177 1.76 -12.22 10.92
N LYS A 178 1.68 -12.09 12.25
CA LYS A 178 2.11 -13.15 13.19
C LYS A 178 1.36 -14.46 12.99
N ALA A 179 0.07 -14.39 12.67
CA ALA A 179 -0.77 -15.57 12.40
C ALA A 179 -0.52 -16.18 11.00
N SER A 180 0.17 -15.47 10.12
CA SER A 180 0.43 -15.88 8.73
C SER A 180 1.79 -16.56 8.55
N ASN A 181 2.69 -16.36 9.50
CA ASN A 181 4.02 -16.96 9.59
C ASN A 181 3.98 -18.17 10.55
#